data_41279b30ea50e7c37d468b36f8110061
#
_entry.id   41279b30ea50e7c37d468b36f8110061
#
_cell.length_a   1.000
_cell.length_b   1.000
_cell.length_c   1.000
_cell.angle_alpha   90.00
_cell.angle_beta   90.00
_cell.angle_gamma   90.00
#
_symmetry.space_group_name_H-M   'P 1'
#
loop_
_entity.id
_entity.type
_entity.pdbx_description
1 polymer ?
#
loop_
_entity_poly.entity_id
_entity_poly.type
_entity_poly.pdbx_seq_one_letter_code
_entity_poly.pdbx_strand_id
1 'polypeptide(L)'
;LLDLNVAAKLFDGEKCWCHPRAGIIPGDGEQGNPRVVMTMNSLDLAGSDVYRGMFGLITNNLGKSWTDPAELQTLAPRFEIINGINRPVAASDFWPKWHAASSSLLGTGHTVAYTPDWKVTNPRPRHTSFSVYDAKLEKWADWRKLKMPDDEKFYNSGAGSMQRFDLEDGTILLPISFRP
;
A
#
# COMPACT_ATOMS: atom_id res chain seq x y z
N LEU A 1 13.97 -4.12 27.24
CA LEU A 1 13.67 -5.46 26.72
C LEU A 1 12.97 -5.29 25.38
N LEU A 2 13.49 -5.91 24.32
CA LEU A 2 12.85 -6.03 23.02
C LEU A 2 12.07 -7.34 23.02
N ASP A 3 10.76 -7.26 22.78
CA ASP A 3 9.92 -8.43 22.55
C ASP A 3 9.69 -8.57 21.04
N LEU A 4 9.98 -9.75 20.49
CA LEU A 4 9.86 -10.01 19.05
C LEU A 4 8.66 -10.93 18.81
N ASN A 5 7.69 -10.43 18.06
CA ASN A 5 6.54 -11.21 17.61
C ASN A 5 6.48 -11.25 16.08
N VAL A 6 6.25 -12.44 15.51
CA VAL A 6 6.10 -12.65 14.07
C VAL A 6 4.61 -12.60 13.72
N ALA A 7 4.17 -11.50 13.13
CA ALA A 7 2.76 -11.28 12.78
C ALA A 7 2.25 -12.23 11.67
N ALA A 8 3.08 -12.50 10.66
CA ALA A 8 2.74 -13.40 9.57
C ALA A 8 4.02 -13.94 8.90
N LYS A 9 3.93 -15.13 8.29
CA LYS A 9 5.03 -15.77 7.58
C LYS A 9 4.52 -16.42 6.32
N LEU A 10 5.16 -16.13 5.19
CA LEU A 10 4.97 -16.83 3.93
C LEU A 10 6.30 -16.88 3.17
N PHE A 11 6.75 -18.06 2.88
CA PHE A 11 7.80 -18.38 1.93
C PHE A 11 7.61 -19.84 1.53
N ASP A 12 6.96 -20.09 0.39
CA ASP A 12 6.59 -21.42 -0.08
C ASP A 12 7.42 -21.91 -1.28
N GLY A 13 8.42 -21.12 -1.71
CA GLY A 13 9.24 -21.39 -2.89
C GLY A 13 8.70 -20.75 -4.17
N GLU A 14 7.44 -20.27 -4.16
CA GLU A 14 6.82 -19.55 -5.27
C GLU A 14 6.51 -18.11 -4.91
N LYS A 15 6.15 -17.86 -3.65
CA LYS A 15 5.73 -16.55 -3.13
C LYS A 15 6.33 -16.25 -1.77
N CYS A 16 6.41 -14.93 -1.47
CA CYS A 16 6.71 -14.45 -0.12
C CYS A 16 5.94 -13.16 0.19
N TRP A 17 5.81 -12.83 1.48
CA TRP A 17 5.39 -11.49 1.88
C TRP A 17 6.53 -10.51 1.67
N CYS A 18 6.19 -9.33 1.13
CA CYS A 18 7.12 -8.22 1.00
C CYS A 18 6.43 -6.89 1.30
N HIS A 19 7.24 -5.86 1.52
CA HIS A 19 6.80 -4.49 1.82
C HIS A 19 5.78 -4.40 2.97
N PRO A 20 5.99 -5.03 4.14
CA PRO A 20 5.10 -4.83 5.27
C PRO A 20 5.19 -3.36 5.72
N ARG A 21 4.02 -2.72 5.81
CA ARG A 21 3.86 -1.33 6.24
C ARG A 21 2.69 -1.25 7.20
N ALA A 22 2.87 -0.57 8.31
CA ALA A 22 1.83 -0.44 9.31
C ALA A 22 1.52 1.01 9.66
N GLY A 23 0.25 1.27 9.91
CA GLY A 23 -0.23 2.52 10.47
C GLY A 23 -1.09 2.26 11.70
N ILE A 24 -1.20 3.24 12.56
CA ILE A 24 -1.99 3.15 13.80
C ILE A 24 -3.22 4.04 13.72
N ILE A 25 -4.33 3.58 14.31
CA ILE A 25 -5.52 4.37 14.60
C ILE A 25 -5.54 4.58 16.11
N PRO A 26 -5.34 5.81 16.59
CA PRO A 26 -5.24 6.09 18.03
C PRO A 26 -6.53 5.70 18.76
N GLY A 27 -6.38 4.99 19.89
CA GLY A 27 -7.50 4.68 20.80
C GLY A 27 -8.55 3.70 20.28
N ASP A 28 -8.38 3.12 19.09
CA ASP A 28 -9.38 2.27 18.42
C ASP A 28 -9.17 0.75 18.67
N GLY A 29 -8.19 0.38 19.48
CA GLY A 29 -7.91 -0.99 19.89
C GLY A 29 -8.49 -1.35 21.27
N GLU A 30 -8.15 -2.54 21.76
CA GLU A 30 -8.58 -3.04 23.05
C GLU A 30 -8.10 -2.13 24.19
N GLN A 31 -8.99 -1.84 25.15
CA GLN A 31 -8.68 -1.02 26.35
C GLN A 31 -8.12 0.38 26.02
N GLY A 32 -8.52 0.97 24.86
CA GLY A 32 -8.01 2.28 24.43
C GLY A 32 -6.61 2.25 23.83
N ASN A 33 -6.02 1.09 23.61
CA ASN A 33 -4.80 0.95 22.83
C ASN A 33 -5.02 1.38 21.37
N PRO A 34 -3.97 1.72 20.64
CA PRO A 34 -4.13 1.92 19.20
C PRO A 34 -4.44 0.59 18.50
N ARG A 35 -5.32 0.66 17.48
CA ARG A 35 -5.41 -0.40 16.47
C ARG A 35 -4.26 -0.23 15.49
N VAL A 36 -3.59 -1.32 15.15
CA VAL A 36 -2.55 -1.32 14.11
C VAL A 36 -3.09 -2.02 12.88
N VAL A 37 -3.06 -1.32 11.74
CA VAL A 37 -3.45 -1.85 10.43
C VAL A 37 -2.19 -2.00 9.60
N MET A 38 -1.86 -3.23 9.21
CA MET A 38 -0.71 -3.52 8.37
C MET A 38 -1.16 -3.87 6.95
N THR A 39 -0.39 -3.42 5.98
CA THR A 39 -0.50 -3.86 4.58
C THR A 39 0.80 -4.50 4.14
N MET A 40 0.73 -5.48 3.25
CA MET A 40 1.88 -6.13 2.62
C MET A 40 1.50 -6.68 1.26
N ASN A 41 2.48 -6.81 0.38
CA ASN A 41 2.27 -7.43 -0.93
C ASN A 41 2.65 -8.92 -0.93
N SER A 42 1.92 -9.70 -1.72
CA SER A 42 2.39 -11.01 -2.16
C SER A 42 3.28 -10.83 -3.38
N LEU A 43 4.53 -11.26 -3.28
CA LEU A 43 5.54 -11.18 -4.34
C LEU A 43 5.75 -12.57 -4.95
N ASP A 44 5.67 -12.67 -6.27
CA ASP A 44 6.10 -13.88 -7.00
C ASP A 44 7.63 -13.93 -7.06
N LEU A 45 8.22 -15.05 -6.66
CA LEU A 45 9.68 -15.26 -6.67
C LEU A 45 10.24 -15.48 -8.08
N ALA A 46 9.39 -15.76 -9.06
CA ALA A 46 9.79 -15.96 -10.46
C ALA A 46 10.24 -14.64 -11.17
N GLY A 47 10.02 -13.49 -10.57
CA GLY A 47 10.38 -12.19 -11.15
C GLY A 47 10.59 -11.10 -10.12
N SER A 48 11.32 -10.06 -10.49
CA SER A 48 11.46 -8.86 -9.68
C SER A 48 10.20 -8.01 -9.77
N ASP A 49 9.73 -7.48 -8.63
CA ASP A 49 8.61 -6.54 -8.52
C ASP A 49 7.26 -7.07 -9.06
N VAL A 50 7.04 -8.40 -9.04
CA VAL A 50 5.76 -9.01 -9.48
C VAL A 50 4.82 -9.15 -8.29
N TYR A 51 4.00 -8.13 -8.03
CA TYR A 51 3.04 -8.10 -6.92
C TYR A 51 1.67 -8.58 -7.38
N ARG A 52 1.22 -9.73 -6.82
CA ARG A 52 -0.05 -10.35 -7.21
C ARG A 52 -1.26 -9.83 -6.47
N GLY A 53 -1.05 -9.28 -5.29
CA GLY A 53 -2.13 -8.72 -4.47
C GLY A 53 -1.57 -8.00 -3.24
N MET A 54 -2.45 -7.27 -2.60
CA MET A 54 -2.17 -6.64 -1.31
C MET A 54 -2.99 -7.34 -0.24
N PHE A 55 -2.34 -7.64 0.88
CA PHE A 55 -2.92 -8.32 2.02
C PHE A 55 -2.85 -7.42 3.24
N GLY A 56 -3.81 -7.60 4.13
CA GLY A 56 -3.88 -6.86 5.38
C GLY A 56 -4.01 -7.78 6.58
N LEU A 57 -3.53 -7.31 7.70
CA LEU A 57 -3.74 -7.90 9.01
C LEU A 57 -3.81 -6.81 10.07
N ILE A 58 -4.48 -7.10 11.18
CA ILE A 58 -4.80 -6.12 12.22
C ILE A 58 -4.40 -6.69 13.58
N THR A 59 -3.94 -5.80 14.45
CA THR A 59 -3.86 -6.08 15.89
C THR A 59 -4.55 -4.97 16.68
N ASN A 60 -5.27 -5.37 17.72
CA ASN A 60 -5.97 -4.47 18.65
C ASN A 60 -5.31 -4.43 20.03
N ASN A 61 -4.24 -5.20 20.24
CA ASN A 61 -3.63 -5.46 21.55
C ASN A 61 -2.09 -5.33 21.52
N LEU A 62 -1.60 -4.34 20.78
CA LEU A 62 -0.17 -4.00 20.67
C LEU A 62 0.68 -5.16 20.13
N GLY A 63 0.15 -5.93 19.19
CA GLY A 63 0.89 -7.00 18.52
C GLY A 63 0.96 -8.31 19.30
N LYS A 64 0.25 -8.46 20.45
CA LYS A 64 0.18 -9.75 21.17
C LYS A 64 -0.50 -10.84 20.34
N SER A 65 -1.48 -10.45 19.53
CA SER A 65 -2.10 -11.29 18.52
C SER A 65 -2.42 -10.48 17.26
N TRP A 66 -2.49 -11.15 16.14
CA TRP A 66 -2.82 -10.58 14.83
C TRP A 66 -3.92 -11.41 14.18
N THR A 67 -4.74 -10.78 13.36
CA THR A 67 -5.62 -11.52 12.45
C THR A 67 -4.78 -12.28 11.42
N ASP A 68 -5.36 -13.29 10.80
CA ASP A 68 -4.72 -13.91 9.64
C ASP A 68 -4.64 -12.92 8.48
N PRO A 69 -3.61 -12.98 7.63
CA PRO A 69 -3.52 -12.16 6.43
C PRO A 69 -4.71 -12.41 5.50
N ALA A 70 -5.45 -11.35 5.18
CA ALA A 70 -6.57 -11.41 4.25
C ALA A 70 -6.29 -10.52 3.01
N GLU A 71 -6.67 -11.00 1.83
CA GLU A 71 -6.53 -10.22 0.60
C GLU A 71 -7.46 -9.00 0.63
N LEU A 72 -6.87 -7.83 0.36
CA LEU A 72 -7.58 -6.54 0.34
C LEU A 72 -8.12 -6.28 -1.07
N GLN A 73 -9.35 -6.73 -1.35
CA GLN A 73 -9.96 -6.67 -2.69
C GLN A 73 -10.01 -5.25 -3.26
N THR A 74 -10.23 -4.24 -2.42
CA THR A 74 -10.24 -2.82 -2.82
C THR A 74 -8.86 -2.26 -3.14
N LEU A 75 -7.81 -2.95 -2.73
CA LEU A 75 -6.41 -2.65 -3.06
C LEU A 75 -5.81 -3.65 -4.05
N ALA A 76 -6.61 -4.59 -4.56
CA ALA A 76 -6.18 -5.59 -5.53
C ALA A 76 -5.74 -4.93 -6.85
N PRO A 77 -4.92 -5.63 -7.65
CA PRO A 77 -4.60 -5.22 -9.00
C PRO A 77 -5.88 -5.06 -9.84
N ARG A 78 -5.88 -4.08 -10.73
CA ARG A 78 -6.97 -3.87 -11.68
C ARG A 78 -6.41 -3.73 -13.09
N PHE A 79 -7.27 -3.93 -14.10
CA PHE A 79 -6.87 -3.77 -15.48
C PHE A 79 -7.08 -2.33 -15.95
N GLU A 80 -6.07 -1.78 -16.61
CA GLU A 80 -6.11 -0.43 -17.19
C GLU A 80 -5.60 -0.46 -18.65
N ILE A 81 -6.15 0.41 -19.48
CA ILE A 81 -5.66 0.59 -20.85
C ILE A 81 -4.46 1.54 -20.82
N ILE A 82 -3.29 1.04 -21.15
CA ILE A 82 -2.04 1.82 -21.23
C ILE A 82 -1.49 1.64 -22.64
N ASN A 83 -1.41 2.73 -23.39
CA ASN A 83 -0.98 2.74 -24.79
C ASN A 83 -1.78 1.74 -25.66
N GLY A 84 -3.10 1.71 -25.48
CA GLY A 84 -4.01 0.84 -26.23
C GLY A 84 -3.99 -0.65 -25.81
N ILE A 85 -3.21 -1.03 -24.81
CA ILE A 85 -3.11 -2.42 -24.31
C ILE A 85 -3.73 -2.50 -22.93
N ASN A 86 -4.61 -3.49 -22.73
CA ASN A 86 -5.18 -3.79 -21.43
C ASN A 86 -4.13 -4.51 -20.54
N ARG A 87 -3.75 -3.88 -19.44
CA ARG A 87 -2.63 -4.30 -18.59
C ARG A 87 -3.04 -4.40 -17.12
N PRO A 88 -2.55 -5.40 -16.38
CA PRO A 88 -2.65 -5.40 -14.93
C PRO A 88 -1.85 -4.24 -14.32
N VAL A 89 -2.45 -3.53 -13.38
CA VAL A 89 -1.81 -2.46 -12.60
C VAL A 89 -2.06 -2.74 -11.12
N ALA A 90 -1.01 -2.91 -10.35
CA ALA A 90 -1.07 -3.15 -8.92
C ALA A 90 -0.66 -1.91 -8.12
N ALA A 91 -1.34 -1.64 -7.01
CA ALA A 91 -0.81 -0.78 -5.97
C ALA A 91 0.26 -1.55 -5.18
N SER A 92 1.35 -0.90 -4.86
CA SER A 92 2.48 -1.50 -4.16
C SER A 92 3.13 -0.51 -3.19
N ASP A 93 3.90 -1.08 -2.26
CA ASP A 93 4.67 -0.32 -1.28
C ASP A 93 3.81 0.70 -0.53
N PHE A 94 2.64 0.23 -0.12
CA PHE A 94 1.52 1.04 0.34
C PHE A 94 1.63 1.28 1.84
N TRP A 95 1.85 2.54 2.25
CA TRP A 95 2.14 2.92 3.60
C TRP A 95 0.94 3.55 4.30
N PRO A 96 0.27 2.83 5.23
CA PRO A 96 -0.74 3.40 6.10
C PRO A 96 -0.11 4.39 7.08
N LYS A 97 -0.76 5.55 7.28
CA LYS A 97 -0.40 6.50 8.33
C LYS A 97 -1.63 7.27 8.76
N TRP A 98 -1.79 7.48 10.07
CA TRP A 98 -2.84 8.32 10.62
C TRP A 98 -2.68 9.77 10.18
N HIS A 99 -3.76 10.37 9.73
CA HIS A 99 -3.84 11.79 9.40
C HIS A 99 -4.76 12.47 10.42
N ALA A 100 -4.18 13.16 11.40
CA ALA A 100 -4.89 13.70 12.56
C ALA A 100 -5.96 14.74 12.15
N ALA A 101 -5.64 15.61 11.21
CA ALA A 101 -6.56 16.68 10.78
C ALA A 101 -7.87 16.16 10.17
N SER A 102 -7.85 15.00 9.48
CA SER A 102 -9.07 14.38 8.94
C SER A 102 -9.55 13.18 9.77
N SER A 103 -8.89 12.86 10.88
CA SER A 103 -9.18 11.68 11.71
C SER A 103 -9.34 10.41 10.86
N SER A 104 -8.40 10.17 9.95
CA SER A 104 -8.46 9.06 8.99
C SER A 104 -7.12 8.33 8.89
N LEU A 105 -7.16 7.02 8.69
CA LEU A 105 -5.98 6.27 8.29
C LEU A 105 -5.87 6.34 6.77
N LEU A 106 -4.90 7.11 6.28
CA LEU A 106 -4.63 7.30 4.85
C LEU A 106 -3.40 6.48 4.45
N GLY A 107 -3.55 5.65 3.43
CA GLY A 107 -2.45 4.91 2.82
C GLY A 107 -1.99 5.56 1.53
N THR A 108 -0.67 5.59 1.31
CA THR A 108 -0.03 6.08 0.09
C THR A 108 1.03 5.10 -0.38
N GLY A 109 1.18 4.96 -1.68
CA GLY A 109 2.14 4.07 -2.31
C GLY A 109 2.36 4.44 -3.78
N HIS A 110 2.78 3.49 -4.58
CA HIS A 110 2.90 3.67 -6.02
C HIS A 110 2.22 2.54 -6.78
N THR A 111 2.06 2.72 -8.09
CA THR A 111 1.56 1.68 -8.98
C THR A 111 2.70 0.98 -9.71
N VAL A 112 2.50 -0.30 -10.02
CA VAL A 112 3.35 -1.06 -10.95
C VAL A 112 2.46 -1.59 -12.08
N ALA A 113 2.83 -1.30 -13.33
CA ALA A 113 2.14 -1.81 -14.50
C ALA A 113 2.86 -3.03 -15.07
N TYR A 114 2.10 -4.02 -15.50
CA TYR A 114 2.62 -5.27 -16.05
C TYR A 114 2.19 -5.45 -17.50
N THR A 115 2.91 -6.32 -18.19
CA THR A 115 2.43 -6.91 -19.43
C THR A 115 1.26 -7.86 -19.14
N PRO A 116 0.46 -8.27 -20.15
CA PRO A 116 -0.62 -9.24 -19.93
C PRO A 116 -0.16 -10.56 -19.28
N ASP A 117 1.10 -10.96 -19.50
CA ASP A 117 1.73 -12.13 -18.89
C ASP A 117 2.46 -11.82 -17.55
N TRP A 118 2.13 -10.71 -16.91
CA TRP A 118 2.63 -10.31 -15.59
C TRP A 118 4.13 -10.06 -15.50
N LYS A 119 4.77 -9.62 -16.56
CA LYS A 119 6.12 -9.08 -16.49
C LYS A 119 6.08 -7.58 -16.30
N VAL A 120 7.00 -7.02 -15.55
CA VAL A 120 7.11 -5.57 -15.37
C VAL A 120 7.35 -4.89 -16.72
N THR A 121 6.57 -3.86 -17.03
CA THR A 121 6.71 -3.11 -18.29
C THR A 121 8.00 -2.30 -18.34
N ASN A 122 8.52 -2.09 -19.55
CA ASN A 122 9.61 -1.14 -19.82
C ASN A 122 9.21 -0.29 -21.04
N PRO A 123 9.11 1.04 -20.96
CA PRO A 123 9.23 1.85 -19.74
C PRO A 123 8.18 1.48 -18.67
N ARG A 124 8.43 1.88 -17.43
CA ARG A 124 7.55 1.63 -16.27
C ARG A 124 6.67 2.86 -16.01
N PRO A 125 5.44 2.97 -16.50
CA PRO A 125 4.55 4.02 -16.06
C PRO A 125 4.17 3.77 -14.59
N ARG A 126 4.53 4.70 -13.73
CA ARG A 126 4.21 4.67 -12.29
C ARG A 126 3.45 5.92 -11.89
N HIS A 127 2.52 5.74 -10.97
CA HIS A 127 1.76 6.83 -10.38
C HIS A 127 1.71 6.65 -8.87
N THR A 128 1.59 7.74 -8.13
CA THR A 128 1.27 7.66 -6.71
C THR A 128 -0.14 7.10 -6.55
N SER A 129 -0.29 6.05 -5.75
CA SER A 129 -1.57 5.49 -5.34
C SER A 129 -1.92 5.92 -3.92
N PHE A 130 -3.22 6.03 -3.62
CA PHE A 130 -3.71 6.32 -2.28
C PHE A 130 -5.08 5.69 -2.04
N SER A 131 -5.40 5.46 -0.77
CA SER A 131 -6.71 5.05 -0.30
C SER A 131 -6.91 5.45 1.16
N VAL A 132 -8.16 5.46 1.61
CA VAL A 132 -8.55 5.75 2.99
C VAL A 132 -9.18 4.51 3.60
N TYR A 133 -8.82 4.22 4.84
CA TYR A 133 -9.36 3.11 5.62
C TYR A 133 -10.56 3.56 6.43
N ASP A 134 -11.67 2.86 6.29
CA ASP A 134 -12.84 2.98 7.15
C ASP A 134 -12.67 2.06 8.37
N ALA A 135 -12.46 2.65 9.54
CA ALA A 135 -12.22 1.89 10.77
C ALA A 135 -13.48 1.15 11.26
N LYS A 136 -14.69 1.62 10.91
CA LYS A 136 -15.95 0.97 11.31
C LYS A 136 -16.25 -0.25 10.46
N LEU A 137 -15.95 -0.17 9.16
CA LEU A 137 -16.13 -1.26 8.22
C LEU A 137 -14.90 -2.18 8.14
N GLU A 138 -13.79 -1.80 8.80
CA GLU A 138 -12.48 -2.46 8.73
C GLU A 138 -12.01 -2.69 7.29
N LYS A 139 -12.24 -1.68 6.43
CA LYS A 139 -12.04 -1.82 5.00
C LYS A 139 -11.40 -0.59 4.39
N TRP A 140 -10.47 -0.82 3.46
CA TRP A 140 -9.95 0.22 2.58
C TRP A 140 -10.99 0.57 1.50
N ALA A 141 -11.08 1.86 1.14
CA ALA A 141 -11.75 2.27 -0.09
C ALA A 141 -10.96 1.76 -1.31
N ASP A 142 -11.57 1.79 -2.50
CA ASP A 142 -10.84 1.48 -3.73
C ASP A 142 -9.66 2.45 -3.90
N TRP A 143 -8.47 1.89 -4.21
CA TRP A 143 -7.30 2.71 -4.42
C TRP A 143 -7.45 3.59 -5.67
N ARG A 144 -6.88 4.78 -5.60
CA ARG A 144 -6.92 5.79 -6.66
C ARG A 144 -5.52 6.29 -6.95
N LYS A 145 -5.32 6.83 -8.15
CA LYS A 145 -4.11 7.56 -8.53
C LYS A 145 -4.21 9.01 -8.09
N LEU A 146 -3.13 9.55 -7.55
CA LEU A 146 -3.00 10.98 -7.33
C LEU A 146 -2.91 11.69 -8.69
N LYS A 147 -3.71 12.73 -8.87
CA LYS A 147 -3.63 13.54 -10.08
C LYS A 147 -2.37 14.40 -10.02
N MET A 148 -1.48 14.17 -10.98
CA MET A 148 -0.25 14.95 -11.16
C MET A 148 -0.46 16.02 -12.25
N PRO A 149 0.38 17.07 -12.28
CA PRO A 149 0.43 17.97 -13.44
C PRO A 149 0.66 17.19 -14.73
N ASP A 150 0.07 17.66 -15.84
CA ASP A 150 0.26 17.07 -17.15
C ASP A 150 1.61 17.51 -17.74
N ASP A 151 2.65 16.76 -17.36
CA ASP A 151 4.03 16.98 -17.76
C ASP A 151 4.70 15.61 -17.84
N GLU A 152 5.42 15.37 -18.93
CA GLU A 152 6.05 14.08 -19.25
C GLU A 152 6.92 13.54 -18.12
N LYS A 153 7.61 14.42 -17.38
CA LYS A 153 8.42 14.04 -16.21
C LYS A 153 7.65 13.28 -15.14
N PHE A 154 6.30 13.43 -15.07
CA PHE A 154 5.46 12.73 -14.10
C PHE A 154 4.86 11.42 -14.61
N TYR A 155 5.09 11.02 -15.87
CA TYR A 155 4.57 9.76 -16.40
C TYR A 155 5.18 8.52 -15.73
N ASN A 156 6.37 8.68 -15.14
CA ASN A 156 7.00 7.68 -14.31
C ASN A 156 7.31 8.29 -12.94
N SER A 157 6.28 8.48 -12.14
CA SER A 157 6.40 9.06 -10.79
C SER A 157 5.67 8.21 -9.77
N GLY A 158 6.10 8.26 -8.51
CA GLY A 158 5.43 7.53 -7.45
C GLY A 158 6.03 7.77 -6.08
N ALA A 159 5.22 7.54 -5.05
CA ALA A 159 5.55 7.71 -3.64
C ALA A 159 5.82 6.37 -2.94
N GLY A 160 6.25 5.34 -3.68
CA GLY A 160 6.61 4.04 -3.09
C GLY A 160 7.78 4.19 -2.11
N SER A 161 7.73 3.44 -1.02
CA SER A 161 8.71 3.46 0.08
C SER A 161 8.91 4.83 0.76
N MET A 162 8.04 5.78 0.49
CA MET A 162 8.16 7.14 1.03
C MET A 162 7.21 7.37 2.19
N GLN A 163 7.74 7.91 3.28
CA GLN A 163 6.93 8.41 4.37
C GLN A 163 6.50 9.84 4.07
N ARG A 164 5.20 10.09 4.18
CA ARG A 164 4.68 11.45 4.15
C ARG A 164 4.89 12.14 5.49
N PHE A 165 4.93 13.46 5.47
CA PHE A 165 4.89 14.31 6.63
C PHE A 165 3.58 15.11 6.63
N ASP A 166 2.85 15.07 7.73
CA ASP A 166 1.58 15.79 7.88
C ASP A 166 1.85 17.05 8.72
N LEU A 167 1.50 18.23 8.18
CA LEU A 167 1.63 19.52 8.85
C LEU A 167 0.47 19.74 9.83
N GLU A 168 0.62 20.69 10.75
CA GLU A 168 -0.39 21.01 11.76
C GLU A 168 -1.71 21.51 11.15
N ASP A 169 -1.65 22.17 10.00
CA ASP A 169 -2.82 22.66 9.26
C ASP A 169 -3.53 21.54 8.45
N GLY A 170 -3.04 20.32 8.52
CA GLY A 170 -3.55 19.18 7.77
C GLY A 170 -2.99 19.04 6.34
N THR A 171 -2.08 19.92 5.94
CA THR A 171 -1.37 19.76 4.66
C THR A 171 -0.45 18.55 4.71
N ILE A 172 -0.47 17.76 3.63
CA ILE A 172 0.37 16.56 3.49
C ILE A 172 1.55 16.86 2.56
N LEU A 173 2.76 16.70 3.09
CA LEU A 173 3.98 16.71 2.29
C LEU A 173 4.34 15.26 1.95
N LEU A 174 4.18 14.89 0.69
CA LEU A 174 4.48 13.54 0.20
C LEU A 174 5.67 13.61 -0.78
N PRO A 175 6.84 13.08 -0.42
CA PRO A 175 7.96 12.95 -1.35
C PRO A 175 7.58 12.02 -2.51
N ILE A 176 7.88 12.42 -3.72
CA ILE A 176 7.61 11.65 -4.92
C ILE A 176 8.89 11.56 -5.73
N SER A 177 9.30 10.33 -6.06
CA SER A 177 10.35 10.13 -7.05
C SER A 177 9.74 10.19 -8.44
N PHE A 178 10.42 10.82 -9.38
CA PHE A 178 10.05 10.80 -10.78
C PHE A 178 11.30 10.63 -11.64
N ARG A 179 11.09 10.09 -12.82
CA ARG A 179 12.15 9.85 -13.82
C ARG A 179 11.69 10.43 -15.14
N PRO A 180 12.46 11.38 -15.72
CA PRO A 180 12.22 11.87 -17.07
C PRO A 180 12.40 10.77 -18.12
#